data_a6308a3f5d36feb2b5140f8a6d92270e
#
_entry.id   a6308a3f5d36feb2b5140f8a6d92270e
#
_cell.length_a   1.000
_cell.length_b   1.000
_cell.length_c   1.000
_cell.angle_alpha   90.00
_cell.angle_beta   90.00
_cell.angle_gamma   90.00
#
_symmetry.space_group_name_H-M   'P 1'
#
loop_
_entity.id
_entity.type
_entity.pdbx_description
1 polymer ?
#
loop_
_entity_poly.entity_id
_entity_poly.type
_entity_poly.pdbx_seq_one_letter_code
_entity_poly.pdbx_strand_id
1 'polypeptide(L)'
;MLYHPNNIIDLMRRRLMGPRPNQRRYPLHRCRGNIKALLQQVLILVCLVPISLQATELNNGPHPRPFKVIYKADYKGLPISATGIREFTLVEAEGEQPLYTLSSSALSIFAKLEEQSDFTLTDTSARPLFYRYDRTGLGKNKNLRLNFDWTKSLLINPDTEVSWPLTAPNISDRLLYQFQLQIDLLNTGPTINLGTTYRYNVQDEGTLKLYEFTVLAETDLSTPLGSIRTYEVIRSNDRPGRKTRLFLAPDLEFMLIRFEQTDDEGEGFSLMLEKAFIEDSAITASSRSDPKP
;
A
#
# COMPACT_ATOMS: atom_id res chain seq x y z
N MET A 1 -34.71 3.32 16.20
CA MET A 1 -34.15 4.65 15.90
C MET A 1 -33.11 4.44 14.81
N LEU A 2 -33.45 4.85 13.60
CA LEU A 2 -32.67 4.66 12.38
C LEU A 2 -31.61 5.76 12.30
N TYR A 3 -30.34 5.42 12.20
CA TYR A 3 -29.26 6.39 11.90
C TYR A 3 -28.70 6.11 10.51
N HIS A 4 -28.86 7.07 9.62
CA HIS A 4 -28.46 7.06 8.22
C HIS A 4 -26.97 7.46 8.06
N PRO A 5 -26.20 6.84 7.16
CA PRO A 5 -24.78 7.17 6.93
C PRO A 5 -24.64 8.17 5.77
N ASN A 6 -24.78 9.47 6.04
CA ASN A 6 -24.57 10.52 5.01
C ASN A 6 -23.84 11.76 5.55
N ASN A 7 -22.79 11.60 6.37
CA ASN A 7 -22.14 12.76 7.01
C ASN A 7 -20.74 13.12 6.48
N ILE A 8 -20.18 12.37 5.53
CA ILE A 8 -18.84 12.73 4.99
C ILE A 8 -18.95 13.72 3.81
N ILE A 9 -20.03 13.65 3.03
CA ILE A 9 -20.23 14.54 1.87
C ILE A 9 -20.69 15.95 2.30
N ASP A 10 -21.34 16.08 3.43
CA ASP A 10 -21.85 17.38 3.92
C ASP A 10 -20.77 18.25 4.60
N LEU A 11 -19.70 17.66 5.10
CA LEU A 11 -18.58 18.42 5.68
C LEU A 11 -17.72 19.13 4.63
N MET A 12 -17.65 18.58 3.42
CA MET A 12 -16.91 19.20 2.30
C MET A 12 -17.68 20.35 1.63
N ARG A 13 -19.01 20.40 1.73
CA ARG A 13 -19.82 21.48 1.13
C ARG A 13 -19.85 22.78 1.92
N ARG A 14 -19.54 22.79 3.21
CA ARG A 14 -19.63 23.99 4.05
C ARG A 14 -18.40 24.90 4.06
N ARG A 15 -17.30 24.50 3.42
CA ARG A 15 -16.07 25.32 3.35
C ARG A 15 -15.91 26.18 2.09
N LEU A 16 -16.85 26.14 1.14
CA LEU A 16 -16.75 26.87 -0.15
C LEU A 16 -17.62 28.10 -0.28
N MET A 17 -18.20 28.63 0.80
CA MET A 17 -18.94 29.92 0.75
C MET A 17 -18.33 30.91 1.73
N GLY A 18 -17.25 31.53 1.34
CA GLY A 18 -16.74 32.79 1.94
C GLY A 18 -17.52 34.01 1.42
N PRO A 19 -17.64 35.10 2.20
CA PRO A 19 -18.49 36.21 1.88
C PRO A 19 -17.93 37.02 0.69
N ARG A 20 -18.84 37.47 -0.19
CA ARG A 20 -18.56 38.31 -1.35
C ARG A 20 -18.04 39.69 -0.90
N PRO A 21 -16.94 40.21 -1.48
CA PRO A 21 -16.52 41.56 -1.23
C PRO A 21 -17.37 42.56 -2.02
N ASN A 22 -17.70 43.63 -1.33
CA ASN A 22 -18.50 44.79 -1.71
C ASN A 22 -17.86 45.55 -2.87
N GLN A 23 -18.60 45.77 -3.95
CA GLN A 23 -18.17 46.60 -5.09
C GLN A 23 -18.27 48.08 -4.73
N ARG A 24 -17.16 48.78 -4.55
CA ARG A 24 -17.11 50.25 -4.59
C ARG A 24 -16.80 50.70 -6.01
N ARG A 25 -17.73 51.45 -6.59
CA ARG A 25 -17.55 52.17 -7.84
C ARG A 25 -16.65 53.39 -7.60
N TYR A 26 -15.62 53.56 -8.45
CA TYR A 26 -14.87 54.79 -8.60
C TYR A 26 -15.12 55.39 -9.99
N PRO A 27 -15.20 56.73 -10.12
CA PRO A 27 -15.62 57.40 -11.34
C PRO A 27 -14.46 57.51 -12.35
N LEU A 28 -14.83 57.40 -13.63
CA LEU A 28 -13.98 57.57 -14.76
C LEU A 28 -13.57 59.02 -14.95
N HIS A 29 -12.30 59.39 -14.83
CA HIS A 29 -11.75 60.60 -15.36
C HIS A 29 -11.23 60.36 -16.79
N ARG A 30 -11.83 61.13 -17.69
CA ARG A 30 -11.55 61.14 -19.12
C ARG A 30 -10.39 62.11 -19.37
N CYS A 31 -9.22 61.63 -19.78
CA CYS A 31 -8.19 62.46 -20.38
C CYS A 31 -8.01 62.09 -21.87
N ARG A 32 -8.42 63.03 -22.72
CA ARG A 32 -8.10 63.04 -24.14
C ARG A 32 -6.67 63.55 -24.33
N GLY A 33 -5.83 62.81 -24.98
CA GLY A 33 -4.55 63.24 -25.46
C GLY A 33 -4.25 62.51 -26.77
N ASN A 34 -4.35 63.27 -27.89
CA ASN A 34 -3.90 62.87 -29.22
C ASN A 34 -2.40 62.75 -29.23
N ILE A 35 -1.86 61.65 -29.71
CA ILE A 35 -0.60 61.64 -30.46
C ILE A 35 -0.68 60.52 -31.52
N LYS A 36 -0.87 60.96 -32.75
CA LYS A 36 -0.47 60.21 -33.94
C LYS A 36 1.04 60.35 -34.06
N ALA A 37 1.74 59.28 -34.33
CA ALA A 37 3.04 59.07 -34.93
C ALA A 37 4.00 58.33 -34.00
N LEU A 38 4.13 57.02 -34.19
CA LEU A 38 5.37 56.34 -34.54
C LEU A 38 5.06 54.83 -34.81
N LEU A 39 4.66 54.58 -36.04
CA LEU A 39 4.81 53.26 -36.63
C LEU A 39 6.29 53.14 -37.01
N GLN A 40 7.03 52.33 -36.26
CA GLN A 40 8.13 51.52 -36.83
C GLN A 40 8.82 50.71 -35.72
N GLN A 41 8.74 49.39 -35.89
CA GLN A 41 9.73 48.44 -35.44
C GLN A 41 9.90 48.25 -33.91
N VAL A 42 8.98 47.52 -33.29
CA VAL A 42 9.40 46.61 -32.26
C VAL A 42 8.96 45.22 -32.70
N LEU A 43 9.91 44.51 -33.29
CA LEU A 43 9.86 43.07 -33.49
C LEU A 43 9.79 42.44 -32.11
N ILE A 44 8.57 42.14 -31.66
CA ILE A 44 8.37 41.39 -30.43
C ILE A 44 8.88 39.98 -30.71
N LEU A 45 10.14 39.77 -30.34
CA LEU A 45 10.71 38.45 -30.14
C LEU A 45 9.89 37.79 -29.00
N VAL A 46 8.80 37.17 -29.37
CA VAL A 46 8.11 36.25 -28.49
C VAL A 46 9.04 35.07 -28.25
N CYS A 47 9.86 35.19 -27.21
CA CYS A 47 10.56 34.03 -26.66
C CYS A 47 9.46 33.06 -26.25
N LEU A 48 9.16 32.11 -27.12
CA LEU A 48 8.54 30.85 -26.78
C LEU A 48 9.51 30.17 -25.81
N VAL A 49 9.41 30.54 -24.53
CA VAL A 49 9.94 29.72 -23.46
C VAL A 49 9.04 28.47 -23.47
N PRO A 50 9.57 27.30 -23.88
CA PRO A 50 8.81 26.08 -23.65
C PRO A 50 8.58 26.03 -22.13
N ILE A 51 7.34 26.19 -21.70
CA ILE A 51 6.93 25.75 -20.37
C ILE A 51 7.10 24.25 -20.45
N SER A 52 8.32 23.79 -20.14
CA SER A 52 8.54 22.41 -19.79
C SER A 52 7.63 22.18 -18.59
N LEU A 53 6.47 21.58 -18.84
CA LEU A 53 5.75 20.87 -17.81
C LEU A 53 6.75 19.82 -17.33
N GLN A 54 7.55 20.17 -16.33
CA GLN A 54 8.24 19.19 -15.54
C GLN A 54 7.10 18.44 -14.84
N ALA A 55 6.66 17.35 -15.47
CA ALA A 55 6.07 16.28 -14.69
C ALA A 55 7.07 16.10 -13.54
N THR A 56 6.64 16.41 -12.34
CA THR A 56 7.37 16.07 -11.14
C THR A 56 7.47 14.56 -11.24
N GLU A 57 8.60 14.04 -11.73
CA GLU A 57 8.92 12.64 -11.52
C GLU A 57 8.84 12.49 -10.02
N LEU A 58 7.75 11.87 -9.55
CA LEU A 58 7.72 11.34 -8.19
C LEU A 58 9.01 10.55 -8.08
N ASN A 59 9.86 10.98 -7.16
CA ASN A 59 11.13 10.35 -6.89
C ASN A 59 10.80 8.95 -6.35
N ASN A 60 10.61 8.03 -7.29
CA ASN A 60 10.35 6.63 -7.00
C ASN A 60 11.68 6.04 -6.52
N GLY A 61 11.91 6.13 -5.22
CA GLY A 61 12.72 5.14 -4.56
C GLY A 61 12.21 3.75 -4.99
N PRO A 62 12.98 2.67 -4.82
CA PRO A 62 12.55 1.36 -5.27
C PRO A 62 11.35 0.89 -4.44
N HIS A 63 10.18 1.30 -4.86
CA HIS A 63 8.91 0.80 -4.38
C HIS A 63 8.37 -0.23 -5.36
N PRO A 64 7.63 -1.24 -4.89
CA PRO A 64 6.89 -2.10 -5.78
C PRO A 64 5.94 -1.27 -6.66
N ARG A 65 5.85 -1.63 -7.93
CA ARG A 65 4.83 -1.09 -8.83
C ARG A 65 3.44 -1.61 -8.43
N PRO A 66 2.34 -0.91 -8.77
CA PRO A 66 1.00 -1.43 -8.58
C PRO A 66 0.87 -2.86 -9.10
N PHE A 67 0.27 -3.74 -8.28
CA PHE A 67 0.17 -5.14 -8.62
C PHE A 67 -1.15 -5.75 -8.13
N LYS A 68 -1.54 -6.85 -8.79
CA LYS A 68 -2.61 -7.75 -8.37
C LYS A 68 -2.13 -9.18 -8.43
N VAL A 69 -2.32 -9.92 -7.34
CA VAL A 69 -1.88 -11.32 -7.23
C VAL A 69 -3.06 -12.18 -6.80
N ILE A 70 -3.24 -13.30 -7.47
CA ILE A 70 -4.24 -14.30 -7.15
C ILE A 70 -3.49 -15.53 -6.60
N TYR A 71 -3.92 -15.97 -5.42
CA TYR A 71 -3.38 -17.13 -4.72
C TYR A 71 -4.42 -18.23 -4.63
N LYS A 72 -3.96 -19.46 -4.72
CA LYS A 72 -4.66 -20.61 -4.17
C LYS A 72 -4.28 -20.73 -2.69
N ALA A 73 -5.28 -20.77 -1.83
CA ALA A 73 -5.12 -20.98 -0.41
C ALA A 73 -5.56 -22.39 -0.06
N ASP A 74 -4.71 -23.12 0.65
CA ASP A 74 -5.01 -24.46 1.13
C ASP A 74 -4.83 -24.52 2.67
N TYR A 75 -5.65 -25.31 3.32
CA TYR A 75 -5.49 -25.63 4.74
C TYR A 75 -5.11 -27.09 4.85
N LYS A 76 -3.86 -27.34 5.30
CA LYS A 76 -3.38 -28.72 5.54
C LYS A 76 -4.21 -29.36 6.65
N GLY A 77 -4.66 -30.57 6.40
CA GLY A 77 -5.57 -31.31 7.31
C GLY A 77 -7.05 -31.20 6.96
N LEU A 78 -7.45 -30.27 6.06
CA LEU A 78 -8.83 -30.17 5.59
C LEU A 78 -8.86 -30.06 4.05
N PRO A 79 -9.81 -30.73 3.36
CA PRO A 79 -9.97 -30.63 1.91
C PRO A 79 -10.68 -29.32 1.52
N ILE A 80 -10.16 -28.18 1.99
CA ILE A 80 -10.75 -26.86 1.76
C ILE A 80 -9.73 -26.02 1.04
N SER A 81 -10.10 -25.55 -0.15
CA SER A 81 -9.37 -24.52 -0.90
C SER A 81 -10.11 -23.21 -0.85
N ALA A 82 -9.37 -22.12 -0.87
CA ALA A 82 -9.89 -20.77 -1.01
C ALA A 82 -9.09 -20.02 -2.08
N THR A 83 -9.71 -18.98 -2.65
CA THR A 83 -8.98 -18.01 -3.48
C THR A 83 -8.59 -16.82 -2.62
N GLY A 84 -7.29 -16.50 -2.64
CA GLY A 84 -6.75 -15.28 -2.06
C GLY A 84 -6.46 -14.27 -3.15
N ILE A 85 -6.74 -12.98 -2.90
CA ILE A 85 -6.37 -11.88 -3.79
C ILE A 85 -5.64 -10.85 -2.94
N ARG A 86 -4.47 -10.40 -3.42
CA ARG A 86 -3.77 -9.22 -2.87
C ARG A 86 -3.58 -8.21 -3.97
N GLU A 87 -3.86 -6.95 -3.66
CA GLU A 87 -3.77 -5.86 -4.62
C GLU A 87 -3.14 -4.64 -3.96
N PHE A 88 -2.17 -4.05 -4.65
CA PHE A 88 -1.54 -2.79 -4.30
C PHE A 88 -1.88 -1.76 -5.37
N THR A 89 -2.47 -0.65 -4.97
CA THR A 89 -2.92 0.41 -5.87
C THR A 89 -2.49 1.79 -5.37
N LEU A 90 -2.23 2.68 -6.31
CA LEU A 90 -2.11 4.12 -6.07
C LEU A 90 -3.49 4.74 -6.16
N VAL A 91 -3.88 5.50 -5.15
CA VAL A 91 -5.07 6.37 -5.18
C VAL A 91 -4.58 7.79 -5.43
N GLU A 92 -4.77 8.28 -6.65
CA GLU A 92 -4.39 9.64 -7.01
C GLU A 92 -5.25 10.65 -6.24
N ALA A 93 -4.60 11.60 -5.56
CA ALA A 93 -5.25 12.77 -4.99
C ALA A 93 -4.68 14.01 -5.67
N GLU A 94 -5.53 14.82 -6.31
CA GLU A 94 -5.12 16.09 -6.89
C GLU A 94 -4.55 17.02 -5.81
N GLY A 95 -3.23 17.31 -5.89
CA GLY A 95 -2.56 18.31 -5.05
C GLY A 95 -2.20 17.90 -3.63
N GLU A 96 -2.43 16.64 -3.24
CA GLU A 96 -2.06 16.07 -1.94
C GLU A 96 -0.97 15.00 -2.07
N GLN A 97 -0.39 14.57 -0.94
CA GLN A 97 0.52 13.42 -0.96
C GLN A 97 -0.20 12.19 -1.50
N PRO A 98 0.44 11.41 -2.40
CA PRO A 98 -0.16 10.20 -2.93
C PRO A 98 -0.60 9.25 -1.81
N LEU A 99 -1.83 8.77 -1.90
CA LEU A 99 -2.39 7.76 -1.03
C LEU A 99 -2.30 6.40 -1.72
N TYR A 100 -1.88 5.40 -0.99
CA TYR A 100 -1.76 4.02 -1.46
C TYR A 100 -2.67 3.11 -0.66
N THR A 101 -3.19 2.08 -1.33
CA THR A 101 -3.99 1.04 -0.69
C THR A 101 -3.36 -0.32 -0.95
N LEU A 102 -3.14 -1.08 0.11
CA LEU A 102 -2.87 -2.51 0.05
C LEU A 102 -4.11 -3.25 0.55
N SER A 103 -4.69 -4.09 -0.28
CA SER A 103 -5.81 -4.95 0.10
C SER A 103 -5.43 -6.42 0.03
N SER A 104 -6.06 -7.23 0.86
CA SER A 104 -5.93 -8.68 0.87
C SER A 104 -7.30 -9.30 1.17
N SER A 105 -7.73 -10.25 0.36
CA SER A 105 -8.97 -10.98 0.60
C SER A 105 -8.76 -12.48 0.43
N ALA A 106 -9.52 -13.26 1.19
CA ALA A 106 -9.60 -14.71 1.03
C ALA A 106 -11.06 -15.13 1.06
N LEU A 107 -11.47 -15.90 0.06
CA LEU A 107 -12.83 -16.38 -0.10
C LEU A 107 -12.86 -17.89 -0.23
N SER A 108 -13.62 -18.54 0.64
CA SER A 108 -13.99 -19.95 0.58
C SER A 108 -15.51 -20.10 0.61
N ILE A 109 -16.01 -21.32 0.43
CA ILE A 109 -17.44 -21.61 0.60
C ILE A 109 -17.94 -21.43 2.04
N PHE A 110 -17.04 -21.35 3.02
CA PHE A 110 -17.37 -21.30 4.45
C PHE A 110 -17.09 -19.96 5.11
N ALA A 111 -16.14 -19.16 4.57
CA ALA A 111 -15.71 -17.93 5.20
C ALA A 111 -15.17 -16.94 4.16
N LYS A 112 -15.34 -15.66 4.48
CA LYS A 112 -14.73 -14.52 3.77
C LYS A 112 -13.88 -13.74 4.77
N LEU A 113 -12.69 -13.35 4.32
CA LEU A 113 -11.78 -12.47 5.03
C LEU A 113 -11.38 -11.34 4.09
N GLU A 114 -11.41 -10.11 4.59
CA GLU A 114 -10.95 -8.91 3.88
C GLU A 114 -10.10 -8.08 4.83
N GLU A 115 -8.95 -7.67 4.35
CA GLU A 115 -8.05 -6.71 5.01
C GLU A 115 -7.70 -5.59 4.04
N GLN A 116 -7.53 -4.38 4.57
CA GLN A 116 -7.09 -3.22 3.81
C GLN A 116 -6.23 -2.34 4.72
N SER A 117 -5.15 -1.82 4.16
CA SER A 117 -4.33 -0.78 4.75
C SER A 117 -4.22 0.37 3.76
N ASP A 118 -4.61 1.58 4.18
CA ASP A 118 -4.39 2.82 3.44
C ASP A 118 -3.20 3.54 4.09
N PHE A 119 -2.25 3.98 3.28
CA PHE A 119 -0.96 4.46 3.77
C PHE A 119 -0.32 5.47 2.81
N THR A 120 0.66 6.21 3.31
CA THR A 120 1.58 7.02 2.50
C THR A 120 2.93 6.34 2.38
N LEU A 121 3.63 6.59 1.26
CA LEU A 121 5.00 6.14 1.05
C LEU A 121 5.98 7.30 1.18
N THR A 122 7.10 7.01 1.82
CA THR A 122 8.36 7.76 1.70
C THR A 122 9.35 6.89 0.94
N ASP A 123 10.55 7.37 0.63
CA ASP A 123 11.56 6.62 -0.14
C ASP A 123 11.82 5.19 0.38
N THR A 124 11.67 4.95 1.67
CA THR A 124 12.00 3.67 2.29
C THR A 124 10.93 3.13 3.24
N SER A 125 9.80 3.82 3.40
CA SER A 125 8.85 3.45 4.45
C SER A 125 7.40 3.65 4.04
N ALA A 126 6.58 2.65 4.37
CA ALA A 126 5.12 2.71 4.31
C ALA A 126 4.56 3.11 5.68
N ARG A 127 3.83 4.22 5.72
CA ARG A 127 3.26 4.79 6.95
C ARG A 127 1.74 4.61 6.96
N PRO A 128 1.18 3.72 7.82
CA PRO A 128 -0.25 3.45 7.83
C PRO A 128 -1.05 4.68 8.27
N LEU A 129 -2.21 4.88 7.64
CA LEU A 129 -3.20 5.90 7.99
C LEU A 129 -4.49 5.26 8.48
N PHE A 130 -4.91 4.19 7.82
CA PHE A 130 -6.12 3.46 8.15
C PHE A 130 -5.92 1.97 7.93
N TYR A 131 -6.46 1.15 8.82
CA TYR A 131 -6.49 -0.30 8.70
C TYR A 131 -7.90 -0.83 8.94
N ARG A 132 -8.32 -1.78 8.09
CA ARG A 132 -9.59 -2.49 8.20
C ARG A 132 -9.37 -4.00 8.13
N TYR A 133 -10.09 -4.72 8.96
CA TYR A 133 -10.20 -6.17 8.94
C TYR A 133 -11.65 -6.59 9.10
N ASP A 134 -12.16 -7.39 8.16
CA ASP A 134 -13.51 -7.95 8.20
C ASP A 134 -13.43 -9.46 7.95
N ARG A 135 -13.98 -10.24 8.88
CA ARG A 135 -14.12 -11.68 8.77
C ARG A 135 -15.55 -12.10 9.01
N THR A 136 -16.12 -12.88 8.09
CA THR A 136 -17.49 -13.42 8.17
C THR A 136 -17.49 -14.90 7.80
N GLY A 137 -18.56 -15.63 8.21
CA GLY A 137 -18.73 -17.05 7.90
C GLY A 137 -18.52 -17.95 9.11
N LEU A 138 -17.99 -19.17 8.92
CA LEU A 138 -17.78 -20.12 10.00
C LEU A 138 -16.90 -19.54 11.12
N GLY A 139 -17.39 -19.65 12.35
CA GLY A 139 -16.78 -19.07 13.54
C GLY A 139 -17.35 -17.69 13.90
N LYS A 140 -16.63 -16.95 14.75
CA LYS A 140 -17.07 -15.60 15.13
C LYS A 140 -16.77 -14.61 14.04
N ASN A 141 -17.76 -13.83 13.62
CA ASN A 141 -17.53 -12.64 12.82
C ASN A 141 -16.63 -11.67 13.61
N LYS A 142 -15.71 -11.04 12.92
CA LYS A 142 -14.85 -10.02 13.51
C LYS A 142 -14.69 -8.90 12.51
N ASN A 143 -14.91 -7.67 12.98
CA ASN A 143 -14.60 -6.44 12.27
C ASN A 143 -13.71 -5.58 13.16
N LEU A 144 -12.76 -4.92 12.55
CA LEU A 144 -11.84 -4.02 13.21
C LEU A 144 -11.52 -2.86 12.25
N ARG A 145 -11.56 -1.65 12.78
CA ARG A 145 -11.14 -0.43 12.08
C ARG A 145 -10.21 0.35 12.98
N LEU A 146 -9.10 0.79 12.41
CA LEU A 146 -8.06 1.52 13.16
C LEU A 146 -7.60 2.72 12.36
N ASN A 147 -7.67 3.91 12.95
CA ASN A 147 -7.12 5.16 12.41
C ASN A 147 -5.79 5.46 13.10
N PHE A 148 -4.75 5.73 12.34
CA PHE A 148 -3.43 6.15 12.83
C PHE A 148 -3.35 7.68 12.82
N ASP A 149 -3.62 8.33 13.95
CA ASP A 149 -3.45 9.77 14.13
C ASP A 149 -2.01 10.07 14.57
N TRP A 150 -1.16 10.27 13.59
CA TRP A 150 0.27 10.53 13.82
C TRP A 150 0.52 11.89 14.47
N THR A 151 -0.37 12.86 14.30
CA THR A 151 -0.26 14.18 14.92
C THR A 151 -0.45 14.10 16.44
N LYS A 152 -1.38 13.26 16.87
CA LYS A 152 -1.64 13.03 18.29
C LYS A 152 -0.87 11.82 18.85
N SER A 153 -0.16 11.08 17.99
CA SER A 153 0.49 9.81 18.34
C SER A 153 -0.49 8.80 18.97
N LEU A 154 -1.66 8.65 18.34
CA LEU A 154 -2.73 7.77 18.79
C LEU A 154 -3.18 6.82 17.69
N LEU A 155 -3.42 5.57 18.07
CA LEU A 155 -4.24 4.62 17.31
C LEU A 155 -5.66 4.69 17.85
N ILE A 156 -6.64 4.90 16.98
CA ILE A 156 -8.05 5.12 17.37
C ILE A 156 -8.90 4.07 16.67
N ASN A 157 -9.72 3.36 17.44
CA ASN A 157 -10.82 2.56 16.89
C ASN A 157 -12.06 3.44 16.79
N PRO A 158 -12.51 3.84 15.58
CA PRO A 158 -13.64 4.74 15.41
C PRO A 158 -14.99 4.11 15.78
N ASP A 159 -15.08 2.78 15.80
CA ASP A 159 -16.34 2.07 16.13
C ASP A 159 -16.60 2.03 17.63
N THR A 160 -15.54 2.02 18.45
CA THR A 160 -15.61 1.92 19.92
C THR A 160 -15.11 3.16 20.63
N GLU A 161 -14.55 4.13 19.90
CA GLU A 161 -13.91 5.36 20.43
C GLU A 161 -12.72 5.08 21.38
N VAL A 162 -12.26 3.84 21.44
CA VAL A 162 -11.07 3.47 22.22
C VAL A 162 -9.82 3.91 21.49
N SER A 163 -8.86 4.45 22.21
CA SER A 163 -7.57 4.87 21.67
C SER A 163 -6.40 4.31 22.47
N TRP A 164 -5.29 4.10 21.77
CA TRP A 164 -4.03 3.61 22.33
C TRP A 164 -2.87 4.47 21.85
N PRO A 165 -1.83 4.68 22.66
CA PRO A 165 -0.66 5.46 22.24
C PRO A 165 0.17 4.69 21.21
N LEU A 166 0.67 5.41 20.20
CA LEU A 166 1.71 4.94 19.28
C LEU A 166 3.08 5.19 19.95
N THR A 167 3.67 4.14 20.55
CA THR A 167 4.83 4.27 21.45
C THR A 167 6.17 3.91 20.80
N ALA A 168 6.17 3.44 19.56
CA ALA A 168 7.39 3.06 18.85
C ALA A 168 7.52 3.84 17.54
N PRO A 169 8.73 4.00 16.98
CA PRO A 169 8.92 4.47 15.63
C PRO A 169 8.50 3.40 14.62
N ASN A 170 8.17 3.82 13.40
CA ASN A 170 7.91 2.93 12.26
C ASN A 170 6.89 1.82 12.59
N ILE A 171 5.79 2.22 13.24
CA ILE A 171 4.70 1.30 13.54
C ILE A 171 3.98 0.97 12.23
N SER A 172 3.70 -0.31 12.04
CA SER A 172 2.90 -0.85 10.94
C SER A 172 1.62 -1.48 11.47
N ASP A 173 0.65 -1.73 10.60
CA ASP A 173 -0.51 -2.56 10.90
C ASP A 173 -0.27 -4.04 10.56
N ARG A 174 -1.30 -4.88 10.74
CA ARG A 174 -1.23 -6.34 10.57
C ARG A 174 -1.07 -6.80 9.12
N LEU A 175 -1.30 -5.93 8.12
CA LEU A 175 -1.14 -6.22 6.70
C LEU A 175 0.11 -5.53 6.14
N LEU A 176 0.31 -4.26 6.49
CA LEU A 176 1.30 -3.39 5.86
C LEU A 176 2.76 -3.80 6.17
N TYR A 177 3.06 -4.44 7.32
CA TYR A 177 4.41 -4.90 7.63
C TYR A 177 4.99 -5.85 6.58
N GLN A 178 4.15 -6.63 5.88
CA GLN A 178 4.60 -7.53 4.81
C GLN A 178 5.01 -6.76 3.56
N PHE A 179 4.33 -5.65 3.30
CA PHE A 179 4.67 -4.74 2.21
C PHE A 179 5.94 -3.96 2.54
N GLN A 180 6.12 -3.56 3.81
CA GLN A 180 7.37 -2.94 4.27
C GLN A 180 8.55 -3.91 4.10
N LEU A 181 8.39 -5.19 4.40
CA LEU A 181 9.43 -6.20 4.12
C LEU A 181 9.77 -6.26 2.63
N GLN A 182 8.79 -6.18 1.75
CA GLN A 182 9.00 -6.13 0.30
C GLN A 182 9.81 -4.88 -0.11
N ILE A 183 9.49 -3.71 0.44
CA ILE A 183 10.24 -2.46 0.23
C ILE A 183 11.68 -2.60 0.72
N ASP A 184 11.88 -3.11 1.93
CA ASP A 184 13.21 -3.24 2.53
C ASP A 184 14.12 -4.19 1.74
N LEU A 185 13.56 -5.28 1.22
CA LEU A 185 14.27 -6.22 0.37
C LEU A 185 14.64 -5.59 -0.98
N LEU A 186 13.75 -4.81 -1.60
CA LEU A 186 14.04 -4.04 -2.81
C LEU A 186 15.19 -3.06 -2.59
N ASN A 187 15.17 -2.34 -1.46
CA ASN A 187 16.20 -1.35 -1.11
C ASN A 187 17.55 -2.00 -0.75
N THR A 188 17.57 -3.26 -0.35
CA THR A 188 18.82 -4.00 -0.08
C THR A 188 19.59 -4.31 -1.36
N GLY A 189 18.90 -4.33 -2.51
CA GLY A 189 19.49 -4.61 -3.81
C GLY A 189 19.42 -6.09 -4.22
N PRO A 190 20.09 -6.46 -5.31
CA PRO A 190 19.90 -7.78 -5.95
C PRO A 190 20.49 -8.96 -5.14
N THR A 191 21.39 -8.68 -4.20
CA THR A 191 22.03 -9.74 -3.39
C THR A 191 21.72 -9.50 -1.92
N ILE A 192 20.99 -10.43 -1.33
CA ILE A 192 20.63 -10.38 0.08
C ILE A 192 21.50 -11.39 0.83
N ASN A 193 22.14 -10.93 1.91
CA ASN A 193 22.92 -11.82 2.76
C ASN A 193 21.99 -12.75 3.57
N LEU A 194 22.23 -14.03 3.50
CA LEU A 194 21.55 -15.01 4.35
C LEU A 194 21.84 -14.71 5.81
N GLY A 195 20.84 -14.86 6.67
CA GLY A 195 20.90 -14.50 8.08
C GLY A 195 20.52 -13.03 8.37
N THR A 196 20.33 -12.19 7.36
CA THR A 196 19.82 -10.83 7.56
C THR A 196 18.45 -10.87 8.21
N THR A 197 18.24 -10.05 9.24
CA THR A 197 16.99 -9.99 10.01
C THR A 197 16.37 -8.61 9.92
N TYR A 198 15.10 -8.56 9.51
CA TYR A 198 14.25 -7.38 9.44
C TYR A 198 13.29 -7.36 10.63
N ARG A 199 13.01 -6.17 11.18
CA ARG A 199 12.21 -6.00 12.40
C ARG A 199 11.10 -4.99 12.19
N TYR A 200 9.87 -5.37 12.59
CA TYR A 200 8.67 -4.54 12.43
C TYR A 200 7.89 -4.44 13.72
N ASN A 201 7.60 -3.20 14.11
CA ASN A 201 6.67 -2.89 15.19
C ASN A 201 5.24 -2.94 14.63
N VAL A 202 4.48 -3.96 14.98
CA VAL A 202 3.10 -4.17 14.50
C VAL A 202 2.12 -3.86 15.61
N GLN A 203 1.31 -2.84 15.41
CA GLN A 203 0.26 -2.46 16.34
C GLN A 203 -1.03 -3.22 16.01
N ASP A 204 -1.56 -3.92 17.02
CA ASP A 204 -2.79 -4.68 16.94
C ASP A 204 -3.68 -4.26 18.12
N GLU A 205 -4.58 -3.30 17.91
CA GLU A 205 -5.34 -2.62 18.96
C GLU A 205 -4.38 -2.07 20.05
N GLY A 206 -4.60 -2.38 21.31
CA GLY A 206 -3.74 -1.95 22.42
C GLY A 206 -2.39 -2.70 22.56
N THR A 207 -2.07 -3.62 21.64
CA THR A 207 -0.87 -4.46 21.76
C THR A 207 0.14 -4.12 20.66
N LEU A 208 1.33 -3.67 21.06
CA LEU A 208 2.48 -3.54 20.18
C LEU A 208 3.26 -4.86 20.17
N LYS A 209 3.47 -5.43 18.97
CA LYS A 209 4.19 -6.69 18.75
C LYS A 209 5.43 -6.42 17.92
N LEU A 210 6.58 -6.96 18.31
CA LEU A 210 7.76 -7.02 17.46
C LEU A 210 7.71 -8.27 16.60
N TYR A 211 7.81 -8.10 15.28
CA TYR A 211 7.95 -9.20 14.33
C TYR A 211 9.36 -9.20 13.75
N GLU A 212 10.03 -10.34 13.78
CA GLU A 212 11.38 -10.51 13.25
C GLU A 212 11.37 -11.53 12.13
N PHE A 213 11.90 -11.14 10.97
CA PHE A 213 11.97 -11.96 9.78
C PHE A 213 13.42 -12.13 9.34
N THR A 214 13.89 -13.38 9.28
CA THR A 214 15.27 -13.71 8.91
C THR A 214 15.28 -14.38 7.54
N VAL A 215 16.12 -13.88 6.65
CA VAL A 215 16.37 -14.51 5.34
C VAL A 215 17.16 -15.78 5.55
N LEU A 216 16.57 -16.93 5.21
CA LEU A 216 17.12 -18.23 5.52
C LEU A 216 17.88 -18.85 4.34
N ALA A 217 17.30 -18.79 3.16
CA ALA A 217 17.84 -19.47 1.98
C ALA A 217 17.37 -18.80 0.68
N GLU A 218 18.09 -19.01 -0.38
CA GLU A 218 17.63 -18.83 -1.75
C GLU A 218 17.18 -20.19 -2.31
N THR A 219 16.02 -20.25 -2.96
CA THR A 219 15.43 -21.48 -3.47
C THR A 219 14.52 -21.24 -4.66
N ASP A 220 14.46 -22.21 -5.57
CA ASP A 220 13.52 -22.20 -6.68
C ASP A 220 12.22 -22.89 -6.28
N LEU A 221 11.10 -22.20 -6.48
CA LEU A 221 9.77 -22.75 -6.26
C LEU A 221 9.09 -23.12 -7.58
N SER A 222 8.58 -24.36 -7.65
CA SER A 222 7.65 -24.75 -8.72
C SER A 222 6.28 -24.12 -8.47
N THR A 223 5.81 -23.32 -9.42
CA THR A 223 4.53 -22.61 -9.38
C THR A 223 3.74 -22.86 -10.67
N PRO A 224 2.44 -22.53 -10.72
CA PRO A 224 1.67 -22.52 -11.98
C PRO A 224 2.28 -21.63 -13.08
N LEU A 225 3.10 -20.64 -12.70
CA LEU A 225 3.81 -19.77 -13.63
C LEU A 225 5.23 -20.28 -13.98
N GLY A 226 5.56 -21.53 -13.67
CA GLY A 226 6.88 -22.12 -13.85
C GLY A 226 7.75 -22.04 -12.59
N SER A 227 9.06 -22.35 -12.72
CA SER A 227 10.02 -22.24 -11.64
C SER A 227 10.35 -20.78 -11.36
N ILE A 228 10.23 -20.34 -10.10
CA ILE A 228 10.49 -18.98 -9.67
C ILE A 228 11.57 -19.00 -8.60
N ARG A 229 12.65 -18.24 -8.83
CA ARG A 229 13.68 -17.97 -7.84
C ARG A 229 13.08 -17.14 -6.69
N THR A 230 13.30 -17.57 -5.45
CA THR A 230 12.77 -16.92 -4.25
C THR A 230 13.79 -16.91 -3.13
N TYR A 231 13.68 -15.90 -2.25
CA TYR A 231 14.26 -15.95 -0.92
C TYR A 231 13.23 -16.49 0.06
N GLU A 232 13.63 -17.52 0.79
CA GLU A 232 12.89 -18.04 1.93
C GLU A 232 13.17 -17.16 3.14
N VAL A 233 12.12 -16.59 3.73
CA VAL A 233 12.19 -15.75 4.90
C VAL A 233 11.32 -16.35 6.00
N ILE A 234 11.89 -16.57 7.19
CA ILE A 234 11.17 -17.13 8.32
C ILE A 234 10.87 -16.04 9.36
N ARG A 235 9.75 -16.16 10.05
CA ARG A 235 9.51 -15.38 11.24
C ARG A 235 10.26 -16.00 12.42
N SER A 236 11.42 -15.43 12.79
CA SER A 236 12.34 -15.99 13.76
C SER A 236 11.84 -15.90 15.21
N ASN A 237 10.91 -14.98 15.51
CA ASN A 237 10.29 -14.83 16.82
C ASN A 237 8.80 -15.22 16.81
N ASP A 238 8.44 -16.26 16.07
CA ASP A 238 7.08 -16.79 16.10
C ASP A 238 6.74 -17.36 17.49
N ARG A 239 5.45 -17.41 17.82
CA ARG A 239 5.03 -18.03 19.09
C ARG A 239 5.39 -19.54 19.08
N PRO A 240 5.62 -20.14 20.26
CA PRO A 240 5.82 -21.58 20.36
C PRO A 240 4.70 -22.35 19.65
N GLY A 241 5.04 -23.42 18.95
CA GLY A 241 4.11 -24.23 18.17
C GLY A 241 3.65 -23.58 16.87
N ARG A 242 4.33 -22.53 16.37
CA ARG A 242 4.02 -21.93 15.07
C ARG A 242 5.30 -21.70 14.29
N LYS A 243 5.23 -21.95 12.98
CA LYS A 243 6.27 -21.64 12.02
C LYS A 243 5.65 -20.85 10.87
N THR A 244 6.16 -19.65 10.63
CA THR A 244 5.72 -18.79 9.51
C THR A 244 6.87 -18.63 8.52
N ARG A 245 6.61 -18.93 7.25
CA ARG A 245 7.57 -18.85 6.14
C ARG A 245 6.97 -18.05 5.00
N LEU A 246 7.77 -17.17 4.42
CA LEU A 246 7.47 -16.38 3.24
C LEU A 246 8.49 -16.68 2.16
N PHE A 247 8.05 -16.79 0.92
CA PHE A 247 8.92 -16.96 -0.24
C PHE A 247 8.68 -15.76 -1.17
N LEU A 248 9.72 -14.95 -1.34
CA LEU A 248 9.66 -13.64 -1.99
C LEU A 248 10.56 -13.66 -3.24
N ALA A 249 10.01 -13.29 -4.40
CA ALA A 249 10.71 -13.39 -5.68
C ALA A 249 11.45 -12.08 -6.03
N PRO A 250 12.79 -12.04 -6.04
CA PRO A 250 13.54 -10.84 -6.38
C PRO A 250 13.26 -10.36 -7.81
N ASP A 251 13.07 -11.24 -8.76
CA ASP A 251 12.81 -10.93 -10.17
C ASP A 251 11.37 -10.40 -10.41
N LEU A 252 10.52 -10.44 -9.37
CA LEU A 252 9.16 -9.90 -9.34
C LEU A 252 9.01 -8.88 -8.21
N GLU A 253 10.00 -8.01 -8.03
CA GLU A 253 9.99 -6.94 -7.02
C GLU A 253 9.72 -7.44 -5.59
N PHE A 254 10.28 -8.61 -5.26
CA PHE A 254 10.04 -9.32 -3.99
C PHE A 254 8.57 -9.60 -3.70
N MET A 255 7.77 -9.79 -4.74
CA MET A 255 6.40 -10.26 -4.62
C MET A 255 6.34 -11.57 -3.84
N LEU A 256 5.33 -11.68 -2.97
CA LEU A 256 5.09 -12.90 -2.21
C LEU A 256 4.59 -14.01 -3.15
N ILE A 257 5.38 -15.08 -3.29
CA ILE A 257 5.05 -16.23 -4.14
C ILE A 257 4.33 -17.32 -3.33
N ARG A 258 4.82 -17.57 -2.12
CA ARG A 258 4.25 -18.56 -1.22
C ARG A 258 4.30 -18.05 0.21
N PHE A 259 3.23 -18.30 0.95
CA PHE A 259 3.14 -18.12 2.39
C PHE A 259 2.78 -19.45 3.04
N GLU A 260 3.42 -19.77 4.14
CA GLU A 260 3.09 -20.93 4.96
C GLU A 260 3.04 -20.54 6.42
N GLN A 261 2.02 -21.00 7.11
CA GLN A 261 1.95 -20.93 8.56
C GLN A 261 1.47 -22.28 9.09
N THR A 262 2.36 -23.00 9.74
CA THR A 262 2.11 -24.36 10.25
C THR A 262 2.34 -24.42 11.75
N ASP A 263 1.72 -25.39 12.38
CA ASP A 263 2.03 -25.82 13.76
C ASP A 263 3.13 -26.90 13.77
N ASP A 264 3.38 -27.48 14.94
CA ASP A 264 4.41 -28.50 15.11
C ASP A 264 4.01 -29.84 14.47
N GLU A 265 2.71 -30.12 14.29
CA GLU A 265 2.17 -31.27 13.57
C GLU A 265 2.23 -31.07 12.05
N GLY A 266 2.58 -29.87 11.59
CA GLY A 266 2.63 -29.50 10.17
C GLY A 266 1.26 -29.17 9.57
N GLU A 267 0.22 -29.08 10.40
CA GLU A 267 -1.09 -28.57 10.02
C GLU A 267 -1.06 -27.05 9.92
N GLY A 268 -1.86 -26.48 9.04
CA GLY A 268 -1.92 -25.05 8.93
C GLY A 268 -2.35 -24.56 7.56
N PHE A 269 -2.05 -23.29 7.31
CA PHE A 269 -2.50 -22.54 6.17
C PHE A 269 -1.34 -22.26 5.22
N SER A 270 -1.61 -22.37 3.91
CA SER A 270 -0.65 -21.96 2.88
C SER A 270 -1.35 -21.18 1.75
N LEU A 271 -0.60 -20.25 1.19
CA LEU A 271 -0.92 -19.56 -0.07
C LEU A 271 0.12 -19.94 -1.11
N MET A 272 -0.31 -20.18 -2.34
CA MET A 272 0.56 -20.36 -3.51
C MET A 272 0.07 -19.46 -4.63
N LEU A 273 1.00 -18.74 -5.24
CA LEU A 273 0.74 -17.89 -6.41
C LEU A 273 0.13 -18.71 -7.55
N GLU A 274 -1.01 -18.24 -8.07
CA GLU A 274 -1.63 -18.75 -9.30
C GLU A 274 -1.47 -17.80 -10.48
N LYS A 275 -1.70 -16.49 -10.25
CA LYS A 275 -1.60 -15.45 -11.27
C LYS A 275 -1.04 -14.19 -10.66
N ALA A 276 -0.27 -13.44 -11.44
CA ALA A 276 0.23 -12.13 -11.05
C ALA A 276 0.11 -11.14 -12.21
N PHE A 277 -0.16 -9.89 -11.85
CA PHE A 277 -0.22 -8.74 -12.75
C PHE A 277 0.58 -7.61 -12.11
N ILE A 278 1.42 -6.95 -12.89
CA ILE A 278 2.11 -5.72 -12.52
C ILE A 278 1.71 -4.66 -13.54
N GLU A 279 1.17 -3.52 -13.09
CA GLU A 279 0.62 -2.47 -13.95
C GLU A 279 -0.33 -3.04 -15.02
N ASP A 280 -1.25 -3.90 -14.60
CA ASP A 280 -2.23 -4.62 -15.44
C ASP A 280 -1.63 -5.61 -16.45
N SER A 281 -0.31 -5.74 -16.53
CA SER A 281 0.37 -6.71 -17.39
C SER A 281 0.51 -8.05 -16.71
N ALA A 282 -0.04 -9.11 -17.31
CA ALA A 282 0.06 -10.46 -16.76
C ALA A 282 1.50 -10.97 -16.79
N ILE A 283 1.96 -11.51 -15.67
CA ILE A 283 3.23 -12.20 -15.58
C ILE A 283 3.07 -13.63 -16.10
N THR A 284 3.89 -13.99 -17.09
CA THR A 284 3.89 -15.32 -17.70
C THR A 284 5.27 -15.97 -17.57
N ALA A 285 5.35 -17.28 -17.78
CA ALA A 285 6.63 -18.00 -17.76
C ALA A 285 7.64 -17.46 -18.80
N SER A 286 7.16 -16.93 -19.93
CA SER A 286 7.97 -16.37 -21.01
C SER A 286 8.49 -14.95 -20.72
N SER A 287 7.86 -14.19 -19.82
CA SER A 287 8.29 -12.84 -19.47
C SER A 287 9.55 -12.78 -18.59
N ARG A 288 10.12 -13.95 -18.23
CA ARG A 288 11.27 -14.08 -17.33
C ARG A 288 12.59 -14.37 -18.03
N SER A 289 12.60 -14.60 -19.34
CA SER A 289 13.75 -15.15 -20.04
C SER A 289 14.78 -14.12 -20.53
N ASP A 290 14.58 -12.84 -20.31
CA ASP A 290 15.56 -11.84 -20.70
C ASP A 290 16.18 -11.13 -19.47
N PRO A 291 17.40 -11.55 -19.04
CA PRO A 291 18.25 -10.63 -18.31
C PRO A 291 18.60 -9.51 -19.29
N LYS A 292 18.12 -8.30 -19.03
CA LYS A 292 18.51 -7.12 -19.78
C LYS A 292 20.03 -6.98 -19.72
N PRO A 293 20.72 -6.81 -20.87
CA PRO A 293 22.18 -6.72 -20.95
C PRO A 293 22.75 -5.55 -20.15
#